data_653864b9d168a03c59beb88c4f0af753
#
_entry.id   653864b9d168a03c59beb88c4f0af753
#
_cell.length_a   1.000
_cell.length_b   1.000
_cell.length_c   1.000
_cell.angle_alpha   90.00
_cell.angle_beta   90.00
_cell.angle_gamma   90.00
#
_symmetry.space_group_name_H-M   'P 1'
#
loop_
_entity.id
_entity.type
_entity.pdbx_description
1 polymer ?
#
loop_
_entity_poly.entity_id
_entity_poly.type
_entity_poly.pdbx_seq_one_letter_code
_entity_poly.pdbx_strand_id
1 'polypeptide(L)'
;MDQTTFADARVVQLVRQLVVPVRVDNDQRPDINARYNMGCWPTVAFLTPDGEVLTGGTYMAPDNFVLAIQQISDYYQANKSEIANRAAQMKAQRLLLRQVERSGGDISLSVADSVYQQVAASYDEHYGGFGAEPKFPHVDALELALERHSRTRDQTAWGIVNKTLRSMANGGMYDREMGGFFRYSTTRDWSIPHFEKMLEDNARLLSLYLHAFQASGEPLFRET
;
A
#
# COMPACT_ATOMS: atom_id res chain seq x y z
N MET A 1 -6.15 -7.57 -16.56
CA MET A 1 -5.69 -6.93 -17.82
C MET A 1 -5.09 -7.93 -18.81
N ASP A 2 -4.42 -8.98 -18.38
CA ASP A 2 -3.78 -9.94 -19.29
C ASP A 2 -4.78 -10.59 -20.27
N GLN A 3 -5.95 -11.01 -19.77
CA GLN A 3 -7.00 -11.65 -20.58
C GLN A 3 -8.00 -10.64 -21.22
N THR A 4 -7.85 -9.36 -20.97
CA THR A 4 -8.73 -8.31 -21.46
C THR A 4 -7.96 -7.27 -22.26
N THR A 5 -7.41 -6.26 -21.60
CA THR A 5 -6.76 -5.11 -22.25
C THR A 5 -5.54 -5.51 -23.08
N PHE A 6 -4.64 -6.34 -22.54
CA PHE A 6 -3.43 -6.76 -23.24
C PHE A 6 -3.65 -7.93 -24.22
N ALA A 7 -4.84 -8.50 -24.26
CA ALA A 7 -5.26 -9.45 -25.29
C ALA A 7 -5.99 -8.78 -26.47
N ASP A 8 -6.37 -7.50 -26.36
CA ASP A 8 -7.01 -6.74 -27.44
C ASP A 8 -6.00 -6.45 -28.57
N ALA A 9 -6.36 -6.84 -29.80
CA ALA A 9 -5.46 -6.71 -30.95
C ALA A 9 -5.03 -5.26 -31.23
N ARG A 10 -5.91 -4.27 -30.99
CA ARG A 10 -5.62 -2.84 -31.16
C ARG A 10 -4.58 -2.38 -30.17
N VAL A 11 -4.71 -2.81 -28.90
CA VAL A 11 -3.75 -2.52 -27.83
C VAL A 11 -2.39 -3.14 -28.17
N VAL A 12 -2.35 -4.41 -28.55
CA VAL A 12 -1.10 -5.11 -28.94
C VAL A 12 -0.41 -4.37 -30.09
N GLN A 13 -1.15 -3.94 -31.09
CA GLN A 13 -0.59 -3.21 -32.23
C GLN A 13 0.01 -1.86 -31.79
N LEU A 14 -0.71 -1.06 -31.01
CA LEU A 14 -0.24 0.25 -30.54
C LEU A 14 0.97 0.12 -29.62
N VAL A 15 0.95 -0.83 -28.69
CA VAL A 15 2.08 -1.09 -27.78
C VAL A 15 3.35 -1.40 -28.59
N ARG A 16 3.26 -2.27 -29.61
CA ARG A 16 4.40 -2.61 -30.47
C ARG A 16 4.94 -1.43 -31.28
N GLN A 17 4.08 -0.48 -31.63
CA GLN A 17 4.45 0.66 -32.47
C GLN A 17 4.98 1.84 -31.69
N LEU A 18 4.42 2.10 -30.50
CA LEU A 18 4.61 3.37 -29.78
C LEU A 18 5.54 3.28 -28.58
N VAL A 19 5.68 2.10 -27.97
CA VAL A 19 6.44 1.93 -26.72
C VAL A 19 7.25 0.64 -26.70
N VAL A 20 8.16 0.53 -25.75
CA VAL A 20 8.84 -0.72 -25.42
C VAL A 20 8.13 -1.29 -24.17
N PRO A 21 7.35 -2.38 -24.32
CA PRO A 21 6.64 -2.96 -23.18
C PRO A 21 7.59 -3.75 -22.29
N VAL A 22 7.50 -3.54 -21.01
CA VAL A 22 8.23 -4.30 -19.98
C VAL A 22 7.22 -4.84 -18.98
N ARG A 23 7.23 -6.15 -18.78
CA ARG A 23 6.46 -6.80 -17.72
C ARG A 23 7.36 -7.08 -16.54
N VAL A 24 6.91 -6.72 -15.36
CA VAL A 24 7.66 -6.92 -14.13
C VAL A 24 6.83 -7.78 -13.17
N ASP A 25 7.47 -8.80 -12.64
CA ASP A 25 6.96 -9.59 -11.53
C ASP A 25 7.28 -8.85 -10.23
N ASN A 26 6.24 -8.52 -9.48
CA ASN A 26 6.36 -7.77 -8.23
C ASN A 26 7.15 -8.53 -7.17
N ASP A 27 6.97 -9.85 -7.08
CA ASP A 27 7.60 -10.66 -6.04
C ASP A 27 9.10 -10.84 -6.32
N GLN A 28 9.48 -10.89 -7.60
CA GLN A 28 10.88 -10.95 -8.01
C GLN A 28 11.57 -9.58 -8.00
N ARG A 29 10.83 -8.50 -8.22
CA ARG A 29 11.37 -7.14 -8.32
C ARG A 29 10.57 -6.13 -7.47
N PRO A 30 10.57 -6.31 -6.14
CA PRO A 30 9.89 -5.40 -5.22
C PRO A 30 10.43 -3.96 -5.29
N ASP A 31 11.71 -3.81 -5.66
CA ASP A 31 12.34 -2.50 -5.89
C ASP A 31 11.68 -1.72 -7.03
N ILE A 32 11.31 -2.40 -8.12
CA ILE A 32 10.60 -1.78 -9.24
C ILE A 32 9.16 -1.45 -8.85
N ASN A 33 8.50 -2.36 -8.13
CA ASN A 33 7.17 -2.08 -7.61
C ASN A 33 7.17 -0.86 -6.69
N ALA A 34 8.07 -0.79 -5.73
CA ALA A 34 8.17 0.37 -4.81
C ALA A 34 8.38 1.70 -5.55
N ARG A 35 9.03 1.67 -6.73
CA ARG A 35 9.29 2.87 -7.53
C ARG A 35 8.13 3.29 -8.42
N TYR A 36 7.39 2.35 -9.00
CA TYR A 36 6.45 2.61 -10.10
C TYR A 36 5.01 2.21 -9.81
N ASN A 37 4.70 1.68 -8.61
CA ASN A 37 3.33 1.33 -8.25
C ASN A 37 2.45 2.59 -8.18
N MET A 38 1.28 2.52 -8.82
CA MET A 38 0.29 3.60 -8.88
C MET A 38 -0.79 3.49 -7.80
N GLY A 39 -0.45 2.83 -6.68
CA GLY A 39 -1.31 2.69 -5.51
C GLY A 39 -2.06 1.36 -5.42
N CYS A 40 -2.21 0.62 -6.52
CA CYS A 40 -2.91 -0.68 -6.54
C CYS A 40 -2.46 -1.53 -7.73
N TRP A 41 -2.84 -2.81 -7.76
CA TRP A 41 -2.69 -3.70 -8.91
C TRP A 41 -4.02 -3.91 -9.65
N PRO A 42 -3.94 -4.13 -10.98
CA PRO A 42 -2.76 -4.06 -11.82
C PRO A 42 -2.24 -2.64 -11.93
N THR A 43 -0.92 -2.45 -12.04
CA THR A 43 -0.29 -1.15 -12.27
C THR A 43 0.26 -1.08 -13.69
N VAL A 44 0.02 0.05 -14.35
CA VAL A 44 0.64 0.42 -15.62
C VAL A 44 1.31 1.78 -15.46
N ALA A 45 2.60 1.86 -15.73
CA ALA A 45 3.36 3.11 -15.71
C ALA A 45 3.94 3.39 -17.09
N PHE A 46 3.76 4.61 -17.59
CA PHE A 46 4.41 5.12 -18.79
C PHE A 46 5.64 5.91 -18.38
N LEU A 47 6.78 5.54 -18.93
CA LEU A 47 8.07 6.05 -18.51
C LEU A 47 8.79 6.76 -19.67
N THR A 48 9.66 7.69 -19.33
CA THR A 48 10.67 8.20 -20.26
C THR A 48 11.73 7.11 -20.53
N PRO A 49 12.57 7.25 -21.55
CA PRO A 49 13.72 6.35 -21.77
C PRO A 49 14.68 6.27 -20.57
N ASP A 50 14.75 7.31 -19.76
CA ASP A 50 15.58 7.36 -18.54
C ASP A 50 14.89 6.75 -17.31
N GLY A 51 13.68 6.23 -17.46
CA GLY A 51 12.92 5.60 -16.39
C GLY A 51 12.22 6.57 -15.43
N GLU A 52 11.95 7.80 -15.87
CA GLU A 52 11.11 8.72 -15.10
C GLU A 52 9.65 8.58 -15.48
N VAL A 53 8.77 8.65 -14.47
CA VAL A 53 7.33 8.45 -14.68
C VAL A 53 6.73 9.65 -15.42
N LEU A 54 6.10 9.39 -16.56
CA LEU A 54 5.27 10.37 -17.28
C LEU A 54 3.87 10.41 -16.68
N THR A 55 3.27 9.24 -16.57
CA THR A 55 1.95 9.02 -16.00
C THR A 55 1.74 7.53 -15.77
N GLY A 56 0.63 7.15 -15.17
CA GLY A 56 0.26 5.76 -14.96
C GLY A 56 -1.14 5.63 -14.38
N GLY A 57 -1.51 4.42 -14.11
CA GLY A 57 -2.78 4.10 -13.49
C GLY A 57 -2.87 2.63 -13.14
N THR A 58 -4.03 2.26 -12.63
CA THR A 58 -4.33 0.88 -12.28
C THR A 58 -5.03 0.16 -13.45
N TYR A 59 -6.17 -0.43 -13.24
CA TYR A 59 -6.92 -1.08 -14.32
C TYR A 59 -7.40 -0.07 -15.37
N MET A 60 -7.14 -0.38 -16.64
CA MET A 60 -7.70 0.36 -17.79
C MET A 60 -8.39 -0.62 -18.73
N ALA A 61 -9.63 -0.34 -19.10
CA ALA A 61 -10.33 -1.08 -20.15
C ALA A 61 -9.64 -0.87 -21.51
N PRO A 62 -9.80 -1.79 -22.49
CA PRO A 62 -9.11 -1.70 -23.79
C PRO A 62 -9.28 -0.35 -24.49
N ASP A 63 -10.48 0.19 -24.58
CA ASP A 63 -10.76 1.47 -25.26
C ASP A 63 -10.05 2.64 -24.56
N ASN A 64 -10.08 2.68 -23.23
CA ASN A 64 -9.40 3.71 -22.45
C ASN A 64 -7.89 3.60 -22.61
N PHE A 65 -7.34 2.38 -22.66
CA PHE A 65 -5.92 2.16 -22.86
C PHE A 65 -5.46 2.62 -24.26
N VAL A 66 -6.23 2.35 -25.31
CA VAL A 66 -5.98 2.84 -26.67
C VAL A 66 -5.88 4.36 -26.70
N LEU A 67 -6.84 5.05 -26.10
CA LEU A 67 -6.83 6.52 -26.02
C LEU A 67 -5.62 7.03 -25.22
N ALA A 68 -5.36 6.44 -24.07
CA ALA A 68 -4.27 6.84 -23.19
C ALA A 68 -2.90 6.71 -23.86
N ILE A 69 -2.60 5.56 -24.49
CA ILE A 69 -1.30 5.33 -25.12
C ILE A 69 -1.06 6.28 -26.31
N GLN A 70 -2.09 6.60 -27.08
CA GLN A 70 -2.00 7.56 -28.18
C GLN A 70 -1.73 8.96 -27.65
N GLN A 71 -2.53 9.43 -26.70
CA GLN A 71 -2.37 10.77 -26.10
C GLN A 71 -0.99 10.94 -25.44
N ILE A 72 -0.52 9.92 -24.72
CA ILE A 72 0.78 9.96 -24.06
C ILE A 72 1.91 10.00 -25.09
N SER A 73 1.79 9.20 -26.16
CA SER A 73 2.77 9.19 -27.25
C SER A 73 2.85 10.55 -27.96
N ASP A 74 1.70 11.13 -28.31
CA ASP A 74 1.62 12.43 -28.98
C ASP A 74 2.17 13.55 -28.08
N TYR A 75 1.79 13.54 -26.80
CA TYR A 75 2.31 14.50 -25.83
C TYR A 75 3.83 14.38 -25.66
N TYR A 76 4.33 13.16 -25.55
CA TYR A 76 5.78 12.91 -25.43
C TYR A 76 6.53 13.42 -26.66
N GLN A 77 6.03 13.13 -27.86
CA GLN A 77 6.66 13.57 -29.11
C GLN A 77 6.69 15.10 -29.23
N ALA A 78 5.59 15.77 -28.84
CA ALA A 78 5.48 17.22 -28.91
C ALA A 78 6.34 17.96 -27.86
N ASN A 79 6.62 17.32 -26.70
CA ASN A 79 7.22 18.01 -25.54
C ASN A 79 8.53 17.39 -25.06
N LYS A 80 9.26 16.67 -25.90
CA LYS A 80 10.48 15.92 -25.52
C LYS A 80 11.49 16.71 -24.70
N SER A 81 11.80 17.94 -25.11
CA SER A 81 12.80 18.77 -24.44
C SER A 81 12.35 19.21 -23.04
N GLU A 82 11.08 19.58 -22.89
CA GLU A 82 10.51 19.98 -21.61
C GLU A 82 10.48 18.78 -20.64
N ILE A 83 10.02 17.63 -21.12
CA ILE A 83 9.99 16.38 -20.36
C ILE A 83 11.39 15.98 -19.89
N ALA A 84 12.39 16.04 -20.77
CA ALA A 84 13.78 15.73 -20.43
C ALA A 84 14.33 16.67 -19.33
N ASN A 85 14.06 17.97 -19.43
CA ASN A 85 14.48 18.94 -18.42
C ASN A 85 13.82 18.67 -17.06
N ARG A 86 12.51 18.41 -17.06
CA ARG A 86 11.75 18.09 -15.85
C ARG A 86 12.23 16.79 -15.22
N ALA A 87 12.48 15.76 -16.03
CA ALA A 87 13.02 14.47 -15.58
C ALA A 87 14.40 14.64 -14.92
N ALA A 88 15.28 15.45 -15.53
CA ALA A 88 16.60 15.76 -14.96
C ALA A 88 16.51 16.47 -13.61
N GLN A 89 15.60 17.44 -13.46
CA GLN A 89 15.34 18.14 -12.20
C GLN A 89 14.85 17.19 -11.11
N MET A 90 13.87 16.33 -11.41
CA MET A 90 13.34 15.34 -10.46
C MET A 90 14.42 14.33 -10.03
N LYS A 91 15.26 13.89 -10.97
CA LYS A 91 16.40 13.01 -10.68
C LYS A 91 17.43 13.68 -9.76
N ALA A 92 17.77 14.94 -10.01
CA ALA A 92 18.68 15.71 -9.17
C ALA A 92 18.12 15.87 -7.75
N GLN A 93 16.85 16.22 -7.63
CA GLN A 93 16.17 16.34 -6.33
C GLN A 93 16.19 15.03 -5.54
N ARG A 94 15.90 13.89 -6.18
CA ARG A 94 15.97 12.57 -5.53
C ARG A 94 17.38 12.22 -5.07
N LEU A 95 18.40 12.56 -5.84
CA LEU A 95 19.79 12.32 -5.44
C LEU A 95 20.17 13.15 -4.21
N LEU A 96 19.72 14.41 -4.13
CA LEU A 96 19.92 15.25 -2.95
C LEU A 96 19.22 14.67 -1.72
N LEU A 97 17.96 14.23 -1.84
CA LEU A 97 17.24 13.59 -0.74
C LEU A 97 17.96 12.32 -0.25
N ARG A 98 18.42 11.46 -1.15
CA ARG A 98 19.20 10.27 -0.79
C ARG A 98 20.54 10.57 -0.10
N GLN A 99 21.15 11.71 -0.37
CA GLN A 99 22.36 12.12 0.33
C GLN A 99 22.08 12.57 1.77
N VAL A 100 20.95 13.25 1.98
CA VAL A 100 20.48 13.66 3.32
C VAL A 100 20.11 12.42 4.15
N GLU A 101 19.43 11.43 3.57
CA GLU A 101 19.07 10.17 4.25
C GLU A 101 20.29 9.31 4.66
N ARG A 102 21.46 9.53 4.04
CA ARG A 102 22.71 8.83 4.37
C ARG A 102 23.55 9.47 5.46
N SER A 103 23.15 10.63 5.97
CA SER A 103 23.76 11.18 7.17
C SER A 103 23.34 10.30 8.37
N GLY A 104 24.15 9.29 8.67
CA GLY A 104 23.90 8.34 9.75
C GLY A 104 23.82 9.08 11.08
N GLY A 105 22.63 9.06 11.67
CA GLY A 105 22.43 9.36 13.08
C GLY A 105 22.42 8.07 13.89
N ASP A 106 22.64 8.17 15.18
CA ASP A 106 22.47 7.03 16.08
C ASP A 106 20.99 6.60 16.06
N ILE A 107 20.76 5.29 15.88
CA ILE A 107 19.43 4.70 16.01
C ILE A 107 19.06 4.77 17.50
N SER A 108 18.09 5.60 17.82
CA SER A 108 17.59 5.76 19.18
C SER A 108 16.09 5.44 19.27
N LEU A 109 15.61 5.19 20.46
CA LEU A 109 14.16 4.98 20.70
C LEU A 109 13.29 6.17 20.27
N SER A 110 13.87 7.37 20.17
CA SER A 110 13.15 8.55 19.67
C SER A 110 12.67 8.38 18.21
N VAL A 111 13.35 7.56 17.40
CA VAL A 111 12.89 7.23 16.05
C VAL A 111 11.58 6.44 16.11
N ALA A 112 11.52 5.41 16.97
CA ALA A 112 10.29 4.63 17.16
C ALA A 112 9.14 5.51 17.70
N ASP A 113 9.44 6.42 18.63
CA ASP A 113 8.45 7.37 19.14
C ASP A 113 7.95 8.31 18.04
N SER A 114 8.83 8.81 17.18
CA SER A 114 8.44 9.68 16.05
C SER A 114 7.57 8.94 15.03
N VAL A 115 7.92 7.69 14.71
CA VAL A 115 7.10 6.84 13.82
C VAL A 115 5.73 6.57 14.44
N TYR A 116 5.69 6.23 15.74
CA TYR A 116 4.43 6.04 16.44
C TYR A 116 3.52 7.28 16.39
N GLN A 117 4.06 8.48 16.61
CA GLN A 117 3.28 9.71 16.53
C GLN A 117 2.68 9.94 15.14
N GLN A 118 3.44 9.65 14.08
CA GLN A 118 2.93 9.76 12.71
C GLN A 118 1.82 8.74 12.42
N VAL A 119 2.00 7.50 12.88
CA VAL A 119 0.99 6.44 12.78
C VAL A 119 -0.28 6.82 13.55
N ALA A 120 -0.14 7.24 14.81
CA ALA A 120 -1.25 7.64 15.67
C ALA A 120 -2.05 8.82 15.10
N ALA A 121 -1.39 9.74 14.38
CA ALA A 121 -2.06 10.87 13.71
C ALA A 121 -3.03 10.44 12.59
N SER A 122 -2.86 9.24 12.03
CA SER A 122 -3.76 8.67 11.00
C SER A 122 -4.86 7.77 11.57
N TYR A 123 -4.92 7.62 12.90
CA TYR A 123 -5.86 6.73 13.56
C TYR A 123 -7.31 7.21 13.41
N ASP A 124 -8.19 6.28 13.10
CA ASP A 124 -9.62 6.52 13.04
C ASP A 124 -10.27 6.31 14.42
N GLU A 125 -10.47 7.39 15.16
CA GLU A 125 -11.06 7.33 16.50
C GLU A 125 -12.50 6.78 16.51
N HIS A 126 -13.23 6.86 15.40
CA HIS A 126 -14.62 6.43 15.34
C HIS A 126 -14.76 4.91 15.14
N TYR A 127 -14.04 4.37 14.17
CA TYR A 127 -14.16 2.95 13.76
C TYR A 127 -12.94 2.09 14.11
N GLY A 128 -11.88 2.68 14.62
CA GLY A 128 -10.59 1.98 14.77
C GLY A 128 -9.86 1.81 13.44
N GLY A 129 -8.59 1.41 13.53
CA GLY A 129 -7.71 1.30 12.36
C GLY A 129 -7.18 2.64 11.87
N PHE A 130 -6.61 2.64 10.68
CA PHE A 130 -5.90 3.80 10.14
C PHE A 130 -6.48 4.20 8.78
N GLY A 131 -6.53 5.52 8.53
CA GLY A 131 -7.06 6.06 7.28
C GLY A 131 -8.58 5.94 7.12
N ALA A 132 -9.05 6.02 5.88
CA ALA A 132 -10.47 5.95 5.53
C ALA A 132 -10.81 4.61 4.84
N GLU A 133 -11.18 4.63 3.57
CA GLU A 133 -11.53 3.46 2.77
C GLU A 133 -10.78 3.45 1.42
N PRO A 134 -10.36 2.28 0.94
CA PRO A 134 -10.42 0.98 1.61
C PRO A 134 -9.55 0.90 2.84
N LYS A 135 -9.96 0.13 3.87
CA LYS A 135 -9.29 0.07 5.17
C LYS A 135 -8.56 -1.27 5.36
N PHE A 136 -7.24 -1.19 5.52
CA PHE A 136 -6.36 -2.33 5.76
C PHE A 136 -6.07 -2.52 7.25
N PRO A 137 -5.75 -3.76 7.69
CA PRO A 137 -5.41 -4.04 9.09
C PRO A 137 -4.19 -3.30 9.63
N HIS A 138 -3.20 -3.00 8.78
CA HIS A 138 -1.94 -2.34 9.16
C HIS A 138 -1.28 -2.94 10.39
N VAL A 139 -1.01 -4.25 10.36
CA VAL A 139 -0.51 -5.03 11.50
C VAL A 139 0.75 -4.43 12.12
N ASP A 140 1.71 -3.94 11.30
CA ASP A 140 2.95 -3.32 11.82
C ASP A 140 2.67 -2.08 12.67
N ALA A 141 1.68 -1.29 12.29
CA ALA A 141 1.29 -0.10 13.03
C ALA A 141 0.68 -0.47 14.40
N LEU A 142 -0.11 -1.54 14.43
CA LEU A 142 -0.72 -2.06 15.66
C LEU A 142 0.32 -2.74 16.56
N GLU A 143 1.27 -3.49 16.01
CA GLU A 143 2.40 -4.07 16.77
C GLU A 143 3.27 -2.97 17.39
N LEU A 144 3.56 -1.90 16.67
CA LEU A 144 4.30 -0.75 17.19
C LEU A 144 3.55 -0.09 18.36
N ALA A 145 2.22 0.06 18.24
CA ALA A 145 1.40 0.61 19.32
C ALA A 145 1.36 -0.34 20.54
N LEU A 146 1.26 -1.63 20.32
CA LEU A 146 1.25 -2.65 21.37
C LEU A 146 2.61 -2.72 22.11
N GLU A 147 3.70 -2.68 21.37
CA GLU A 147 5.06 -2.62 21.95
C GLU A 147 5.24 -1.36 22.81
N ARG A 148 4.81 -0.19 22.28
CA ARG A 148 4.83 1.05 23.05
C ARG A 148 4.03 0.91 24.35
N HIS A 149 2.80 0.39 24.30
CA HIS A 149 2.00 0.13 25.48
C HIS A 149 2.73 -0.80 26.47
N SER A 150 3.32 -1.89 25.99
CA SER A 150 4.03 -2.86 26.81
C SER A 150 5.22 -2.22 27.55
N ARG A 151 5.97 -1.36 26.89
CA ARG A 151 7.16 -0.69 27.39
C ARG A 151 6.86 0.48 28.31
N THR A 152 5.85 1.31 27.97
CA THR A 152 5.61 2.60 28.65
C THR A 152 4.28 2.68 29.40
N ARG A 153 3.42 1.66 29.28
CA ARG A 153 2.05 1.65 29.80
C ARG A 153 1.16 2.75 29.21
N ASP A 154 1.48 3.19 27.99
CA ASP A 154 0.70 4.19 27.27
C ASP A 154 -0.71 3.66 26.97
N GLN A 155 -1.72 4.24 27.63
CA GLN A 155 -3.12 3.81 27.49
C GLN A 155 -3.72 4.25 26.16
N THR A 156 -3.22 5.31 25.54
CA THR A 156 -3.66 5.73 24.20
C THR A 156 -3.23 4.70 23.16
N ALA A 157 -1.98 4.23 23.25
CA ALA A 157 -1.49 3.18 22.37
C ALA A 157 -2.28 1.87 22.54
N TRP A 158 -2.61 1.48 23.78
CA TRP A 158 -3.50 0.34 24.02
C TRP A 158 -4.89 0.56 23.43
N GLY A 159 -5.47 1.76 23.58
CA GLY A 159 -6.78 2.12 23.03
C GLY A 159 -6.85 1.93 21.52
N ILE A 160 -5.80 2.32 20.80
CA ILE A 160 -5.67 2.12 19.34
C ILE A 160 -5.75 0.61 18.98
N VAL A 161 -4.93 -0.20 19.67
CA VAL A 161 -4.88 -1.66 19.42
C VAL A 161 -6.21 -2.30 19.77
N ASN A 162 -6.69 -2.11 21.00
CA ASN A 162 -7.88 -2.75 21.52
C ASN A 162 -9.11 -2.44 20.66
N LYS A 163 -9.34 -1.17 20.33
CA LYS A 163 -10.49 -0.78 19.52
C LYS A 163 -10.40 -1.34 18.10
N THR A 164 -9.23 -1.28 17.47
CA THR A 164 -9.06 -1.78 16.11
C THR A 164 -9.29 -3.28 16.02
N LEU A 165 -8.68 -4.06 16.91
CA LEU A 165 -8.84 -5.51 16.91
C LEU A 165 -10.29 -5.93 17.19
N ARG A 166 -10.98 -5.26 18.13
CA ARG A 166 -12.41 -5.50 18.39
C ARG A 166 -13.27 -5.15 17.19
N SER A 167 -12.98 -4.04 16.51
CA SER A 167 -13.75 -3.63 15.33
C SER A 167 -13.60 -4.64 14.19
N MET A 168 -12.40 -5.14 13.93
CA MET A 168 -12.17 -6.18 12.93
C MET A 168 -12.80 -7.52 13.30
N ALA A 169 -12.67 -7.97 14.56
CA ALA A 169 -13.22 -9.23 15.04
C ALA A 169 -14.77 -9.25 15.04
N ASN A 170 -15.39 -8.12 15.34
CA ASN A 170 -16.85 -7.99 15.38
C ASN A 170 -17.48 -7.54 14.06
N GLY A 171 -16.68 -7.02 13.13
CA GLY A 171 -17.10 -6.60 11.80
C GLY A 171 -17.14 -7.71 10.77
N GLY A 172 -17.27 -7.35 9.50
CA GLY A 172 -17.24 -8.26 8.37
C GLY A 172 -15.85 -8.78 8.00
N MET A 173 -14.79 -8.25 8.63
CA MET A 173 -13.41 -8.67 8.35
C MET A 173 -13.11 -10.10 8.81
N TYR A 174 -13.71 -10.54 9.90
CA TYR A 174 -13.53 -11.90 10.43
C TYR A 174 -14.56 -12.85 9.82
N ASP A 175 -14.10 -13.94 9.22
CA ASP A 175 -14.93 -14.98 8.66
C ASP A 175 -15.39 -15.92 9.79
N ARG A 176 -16.65 -15.79 10.19
CA ARG A 176 -17.22 -16.55 11.29
C ARG A 176 -17.51 -18.02 10.96
N GLU A 177 -17.52 -18.38 9.67
CA GLU A 177 -17.79 -19.76 9.23
C GLU A 177 -16.51 -20.57 9.10
N MET A 178 -15.51 -19.99 8.42
CA MET A 178 -14.27 -20.69 8.10
C MET A 178 -13.08 -20.23 8.95
N GLY A 179 -13.26 -19.24 9.80
CA GLY A 179 -12.19 -18.61 10.56
C GLY A 179 -11.25 -17.74 9.70
N GLY A 180 -10.44 -16.93 10.38
CA GLY A 180 -9.46 -16.04 9.75
C GLY A 180 -10.07 -14.75 9.19
N PHE A 181 -9.19 -13.90 8.67
CA PHE A 181 -9.52 -12.56 8.24
C PHE A 181 -9.46 -12.41 6.73
N PHE A 182 -10.41 -11.66 6.19
CA PHE A 182 -10.33 -11.14 4.83
C PHE A 182 -9.24 -10.06 4.75
N ARG A 183 -8.75 -9.79 3.53
CA ARG A 183 -7.58 -8.97 3.27
C ARG A 183 -7.72 -7.51 3.71
N TYR A 184 -8.86 -6.88 3.37
CA TYR A 184 -9.19 -5.50 3.74
C TYR A 184 -10.68 -5.26 3.70
N SER A 185 -11.14 -4.18 4.36
CA SER A 185 -12.51 -3.71 4.26
C SER A 185 -12.66 -2.69 3.15
N THR A 186 -13.71 -2.82 2.34
CA THR A 186 -14.09 -1.84 1.33
C THR A 186 -14.78 -0.62 1.96
N THR A 187 -15.24 -0.75 3.22
CA THR A 187 -15.91 0.31 3.98
C THR A 187 -15.07 0.71 5.20
N ARG A 188 -15.22 1.96 5.62
CA ARG A 188 -14.49 2.54 6.75
C ARG A 188 -14.79 1.86 8.09
N ASP A 189 -16.01 1.31 8.26
CA ASP A 189 -16.54 0.73 9.50
C ASP A 189 -16.25 -0.78 9.66
N TRP A 190 -15.44 -1.37 8.79
CA TRP A 190 -15.08 -2.79 8.77
C TRP A 190 -16.23 -3.74 8.41
N SER A 191 -17.35 -3.25 7.87
CA SER A 191 -18.57 -4.05 7.65
C SER A 191 -18.53 -4.90 6.38
N ILE A 192 -17.94 -4.39 5.28
CA ILE A 192 -17.93 -5.07 3.97
C ILE A 192 -16.50 -5.40 3.55
N PRO A 193 -16.07 -6.67 3.63
CA PRO A 193 -14.72 -7.06 3.26
C PRO A 193 -14.57 -7.26 1.76
N HIS A 194 -13.35 -7.16 1.28
CA HIS A 194 -12.94 -7.78 0.03
C HIS A 194 -12.71 -9.27 0.28
N PHE A 195 -13.52 -10.13 -0.33
CA PHE A 195 -13.58 -11.58 -0.06
C PHE A 195 -12.36 -12.33 -0.61
N GLU A 196 -11.19 -11.98 -0.10
CA GLU A 196 -9.91 -12.63 -0.37
C GLU A 196 -9.19 -12.82 0.98
N LYS A 197 -8.60 -13.98 1.20
CA LYS A 197 -7.75 -14.26 2.38
C LYS A 197 -6.31 -14.47 1.93
N MET A 198 -5.39 -13.71 2.53
CA MET A 198 -3.96 -13.88 2.30
C MET A 198 -3.34 -14.62 3.47
N LEU A 199 -2.46 -15.58 3.16
CA LEU A 199 -1.76 -16.34 4.20
C LEU A 199 -0.89 -15.42 5.07
N GLU A 200 -0.19 -14.48 4.44
CA GLU A 200 0.67 -13.51 5.15
C GLU A 200 -0.14 -12.66 6.12
N ASP A 201 -1.26 -12.06 5.66
CA ASP A 201 -2.11 -11.21 6.50
C ASP A 201 -2.62 -12.00 7.71
N ASN A 202 -3.10 -13.22 7.50
CA ASN A 202 -3.65 -14.06 8.56
C ASN A 202 -2.57 -14.51 9.55
N ALA A 203 -1.37 -14.88 9.09
CA ALA A 203 -0.26 -15.24 9.96
C ALA A 203 0.15 -14.08 10.86
N ARG A 204 0.20 -12.87 10.32
CA ARG A 204 0.55 -11.65 11.07
C ARG A 204 -0.56 -11.24 12.05
N LEU A 205 -1.81 -11.32 11.63
CA LEU A 205 -2.96 -11.05 12.49
C LEU A 205 -3.04 -12.06 13.64
N LEU A 206 -2.81 -13.37 13.40
CA LEU A 206 -2.75 -14.38 14.44
C LEU A 206 -1.71 -13.99 15.52
N SER A 207 -0.51 -13.57 15.11
CA SER A 207 0.54 -13.13 16.04
C SER A 207 0.10 -11.90 16.83
N LEU A 208 -0.48 -10.91 16.18
CA LEU A 208 -0.96 -9.67 16.82
C LEU A 208 -2.07 -9.95 17.83
N TYR A 209 -3.07 -10.78 17.48
CA TYR A 209 -4.14 -11.16 18.41
C TYR A 209 -3.61 -11.94 19.60
N LEU A 210 -2.64 -12.85 19.40
CA LEU A 210 -1.97 -13.54 20.48
C LEU A 210 -1.24 -12.58 21.41
N HIS A 211 -0.48 -11.63 20.88
CA HIS A 211 0.22 -10.62 21.68
C HIS A 211 -0.76 -9.72 22.45
N ALA A 212 -1.86 -9.32 21.81
CA ALA A 212 -2.91 -8.54 22.47
C ALA A 212 -3.59 -9.33 23.60
N PHE A 213 -3.83 -10.64 23.40
CA PHE A 213 -4.32 -11.51 24.47
C PHE A 213 -3.34 -11.62 25.64
N GLN A 214 -2.05 -11.81 25.36
CA GLN A 214 -1.01 -11.88 26.38
C GLN A 214 -0.91 -10.59 27.20
N ALA A 215 -1.11 -9.44 26.56
CA ALA A 215 -1.05 -8.12 27.21
C ALA A 215 -2.29 -7.81 28.06
N SER A 216 -3.48 -8.34 27.71
CA SER A 216 -4.75 -7.94 28.30
C SER A 216 -5.50 -9.04 29.06
N GLY A 217 -5.26 -10.32 28.70
CA GLY A 217 -6.07 -11.45 29.15
C GLY A 217 -7.49 -11.49 28.55
N GLU A 218 -7.79 -10.66 27.54
CA GLU A 218 -9.14 -10.51 26.97
C GLU A 218 -9.53 -11.75 26.14
N PRO A 219 -10.58 -12.49 26.52
CA PRO A 219 -10.97 -13.72 25.84
C PRO A 219 -11.24 -13.57 24.34
N LEU A 220 -11.81 -12.42 23.93
CA LEU A 220 -12.09 -12.14 22.51
C LEU A 220 -10.84 -12.33 21.63
N PHE A 221 -9.68 -11.86 22.09
CA PHE A 221 -8.45 -11.95 21.29
C PHE A 221 -7.88 -13.37 21.17
N ARG A 222 -8.21 -14.23 22.09
CA ARG A 222 -7.86 -15.65 22.04
C ARG A 222 -8.81 -16.46 21.15
N GLU A 223 -10.08 -16.06 21.11
CA GLU A 223 -11.16 -16.79 20.42
C GLU A 223 -11.30 -16.42 18.95
N THR A 224 -10.75 -15.26 18.56
CA THR A 224 -10.66 -14.81 17.17
C THR A 224 -9.45 -15.41 16.47
#